data_5a39fae10fbfb06fce297274545b5b0a
#
_entry.id   5a39fae10fbfb06fce297274545b5b0a
#
_cell.length_a   1.000
_cell.length_b   1.000
_cell.length_c   1.000
_cell.angle_alpha   90.00
_cell.angle_beta   90.00
_cell.angle_gamma   90.00
#
_symmetry.space_group_name_H-M   'P 1'
#
loop_
_entity.id
_entity.type
_entity.pdbx_description
1 polymer ?
#
loop_
_entity_poly.entity_id
_entity_poly.type
_entity_poly.pdbx_seq_one_letter_code
_entity_poly.pdbx_strand_id
1 'polypeptide(L)'
;MFDNYADYMYSLLTAPLKQVKKASNQFYLFFKVVGALYDQTVQDIQRVREESMVATASEIMLTEHGRDRNMPRLENESVEDYRIRLAMKGILAEQAGTKASIELCLKVFSAAGE
;
A
#
# COMPACT_ATOMS: atom_id res chain seq x y z
N MET A 1 14.86 -6.35 -18.03
CA MET A 1 13.57 -6.46 -17.31
C MET A 1 12.50 -5.75 -18.12
N PHE A 2 11.28 -6.21 -18.12
CA PHE A 2 10.21 -5.63 -18.92
C PHE A 2 9.46 -4.59 -18.12
N ASP A 3 9.12 -3.46 -18.75
CA ASP A 3 8.45 -2.34 -18.08
C ASP A 3 6.94 -2.56 -17.93
N ASN A 4 6.37 -3.47 -18.73
CA ASN A 4 4.95 -3.79 -18.70
C ASN A 4 4.69 -5.25 -19.13
N TYR A 5 3.49 -5.74 -18.82
CA TYR A 5 3.09 -7.10 -19.14
C TYR A 5 2.94 -7.37 -20.64
N ALA A 6 2.59 -6.35 -21.44
CA ALA A 6 2.49 -6.51 -22.90
C ALA A 6 3.83 -6.88 -23.52
N ASP A 7 4.91 -6.22 -23.14
CA ASP A 7 6.25 -6.51 -23.61
C ASP A 7 6.76 -7.88 -23.13
N TYR A 8 6.46 -8.22 -21.89
CA TYR A 8 6.76 -9.53 -21.35
C TYR A 8 6.07 -10.64 -22.15
N MET A 9 4.75 -10.56 -22.35
CA MET A 9 3.99 -11.55 -23.13
C MET A 9 4.47 -11.64 -24.58
N TYR A 10 4.79 -10.50 -25.20
CA TYR A 10 5.35 -10.48 -26.56
C TYR A 10 6.71 -11.20 -26.62
N SER A 11 7.54 -11.09 -25.60
CA SER A 11 8.83 -11.76 -25.54
C SER A 11 8.71 -13.29 -25.55
N LEU A 12 7.61 -13.82 -25.04
CA LEU A 12 7.34 -15.26 -25.00
C LEU A 12 6.92 -15.84 -26.36
N LEU A 13 6.56 -15.01 -27.34
CA LEU A 13 6.20 -15.48 -28.67
C LEU A 13 7.40 -16.09 -29.38
N THR A 14 7.15 -17.21 -30.12
CA THR A 14 8.14 -17.84 -30.97
C THR A 14 8.37 -17.05 -32.27
N ALA A 15 9.50 -17.28 -32.93
CA ALA A 15 9.89 -16.56 -34.13
C ALA A 15 8.82 -16.55 -35.26
N PRO A 16 8.09 -17.65 -35.59
CA PRO A 16 7.04 -17.63 -36.60
C PRO A 16 5.94 -16.58 -36.34
N LEU A 17 5.63 -16.30 -35.10
CA LEU A 17 4.60 -15.33 -34.69
C LEU A 17 5.11 -13.89 -34.64
N LYS A 18 6.42 -13.69 -34.79
CA LYS A 18 7.10 -12.37 -34.79
C LYS A 18 7.52 -11.87 -36.17
N GLN A 19 6.99 -12.43 -37.24
CA GLN A 19 7.39 -12.09 -38.62
C GLN A 19 7.03 -10.64 -39.00
N VAL A 20 6.00 -10.09 -38.40
CA VAL A 20 5.55 -8.72 -38.62
C VAL A 20 6.20 -7.79 -37.59
N LYS A 21 6.41 -6.50 -37.94
CA LYS A 21 6.90 -5.49 -37.01
C LYS A 21 6.05 -5.49 -35.73
N LYS A 22 6.69 -5.37 -34.59
CA LYS A 22 6.05 -5.40 -33.25
C LYS A 22 4.79 -4.50 -33.19
N ALA A 23 4.89 -3.26 -33.67
CA ALA A 23 3.78 -2.30 -33.62
C ALA A 23 2.54 -2.72 -34.42
N SER A 24 2.72 -3.55 -35.47
CA SER A 24 1.63 -4.05 -36.34
C SER A 24 1.28 -5.52 -36.05
N ASN A 25 1.96 -6.15 -35.12
CA ASN A 25 1.71 -7.53 -34.76
C ASN A 25 0.39 -7.64 -33.96
N GLN A 26 -0.53 -8.46 -34.47
CA GLN A 26 -1.86 -8.64 -33.84
C GLN A 26 -1.78 -9.24 -32.44
N PHE A 27 -0.84 -10.15 -32.21
CA PHE A 27 -0.60 -10.70 -30.86
C PHE A 27 -0.11 -9.60 -29.91
N TYR A 28 0.77 -8.73 -30.37
CA TYR A 28 1.23 -7.60 -29.55
C TYR A 28 0.10 -6.61 -29.25
N LEU A 29 -0.76 -6.30 -30.22
CA LEU A 29 -1.91 -5.44 -30.01
C LEU A 29 -2.90 -6.04 -29.00
N PHE A 30 -3.15 -7.35 -29.09
CA PHE A 30 -3.93 -8.07 -28.09
C PHE A 30 -3.27 -8.02 -26.70
N PHE A 31 -1.96 -8.24 -26.63
CA PHE A 31 -1.22 -8.17 -25.37
C PHE A 31 -1.18 -6.77 -24.76
N LYS A 32 -1.24 -5.70 -25.58
CA LYS A 32 -1.37 -4.33 -25.07
C LYS A 32 -2.66 -4.16 -24.27
N VAL A 33 -3.76 -4.71 -24.76
CA VAL A 33 -5.05 -4.61 -24.07
C VAL A 33 -5.06 -5.45 -22.79
N VAL A 34 -4.71 -6.72 -22.88
CA VAL A 34 -4.66 -7.63 -21.74
C VAL A 34 -3.59 -7.20 -20.72
N GLY A 35 -2.42 -6.80 -21.21
CA GLY A 35 -1.31 -6.34 -20.38
C GLY A 35 -1.64 -5.09 -19.58
N ALA A 36 -2.40 -4.16 -20.14
CA ALA A 36 -2.87 -2.97 -19.43
C ALA A 36 -3.76 -3.34 -18.23
N LEU A 37 -4.60 -4.36 -18.36
CA LEU A 37 -5.41 -4.87 -17.24
C LEU A 37 -4.54 -5.49 -16.15
N TYR A 38 -3.52 -6.25 -16.50
CA TYR A 38 -2.58 -6.81 -15.53
C TYR A 38 -1.76 -5.73 -14.83
N ASP A 39 -1.25 -4.73 -15.57
CA ASP A 39 -0.52 -3.60 -15.01
C ASP A 39 -1.40 -2.83 -14.00
N GLN A 40 -2.66 -2.58 -14.34
CA GLN A 40 -3.63 -1.95 -13.44
C GLN A 40 -3.87 -2.80 -12.19
N THR A 41 -4.03 -4.11 -12.35
CA THR A 41 -4.24 -5.04 -11.23
C THR A 41 -3.05 -5.02 -10.26
N VAL A 42 -1.82 -5.00 -10.77
CA VAL A 42 -0.62 -4.89 -9.91
C VAL A 42 -0.61 -3.60 -9.11
N GLN A 43 -0.96 -2.47 -9.74
CA GLN A 43 -1.07 -1.18 -9.05
C GLN A 43 -2.15 -1.21 -7.97
N ASP A 44 -3.29 -1.83 -8.24
CA ASP A 44 -4.37 -1.97 -7.28
C ASP A 44 -3.98 -2.85 -6.08
N ILE A 45 -3.24 -3.93 -6.33
CA ILE A 45 -2.69 -4.79 -5.27
C ILE A 45 -1.71 -4.00 -4.39
N GLN A 46 -0.84 -3.19 -4.99
CA GLN A 46 0.09 -2.34 -4.24
C GLN A 46 -0.66 -1.31 -3.39
N ARG A 47 -1.68 -0.67 -3.96
CA ARG A 47 -2.55 0.26 -3.22
C ARG A 47 -3.22 -0.42 -2.03
N VAL A 48 -3.81 -1.59 -2.21
CA VAL A 48 -4.44 -2.35 -1.11
C VAL A 48 -3.41 -2.67 -0.02
N ARG A 49 -2.21 -3.05 -0.40
CA ARG A 49 -1.11 -3.29 0.56
C ARG A 49 -0.76 -2.03 1.36
N GLU A 50 -0.60 -0.89 0.69
CA GLU A 50 -0.31 0.39 1.35
C GLU A 50 -1.43 0.81 2.29
N GLU A 51 -2.68 0.71 1.85
CA GLU A 51 -3.85 1.06 2.66
C GLU A 51 -4.08 0.10 3.84
N SER A 52 -3.57 -1.12 3.77
CA SER A 52 -3.65 -2.09 4.87
C SER A 52 -2.69 -1.79 6.04
N MET A 53 -1.70 -0.94 5.81
CA MET A 53 -0.72 -0.55 6.82
C MET A 53 -1.05 0.82 7.40
N VAL A 54 -1.11 0.93 8.72
CA VAL A 54 -1.35 2.22 9.42
C VAL A 54 -0.31 3.28 9.01
N ALA A 55 0.94 2.87 8.76
CA ALA A 55 2.03 3.79 8.40
C ALA A 55 1.82 4.49 7.05
N THR A 56 1.18 3.81 6.08
CA THR A 56 1.03 4.28 4.69
C THR A 56 -0.42 4.51 4.27
N ALA A 57 -1.39 4.15 5.12
CA ALA A 57 -2.82 4.29 4.83
C ALA A 57 -3.23 5.75 4.61
N SER A 58 -4.17 5.97 3.70
CA SER A 58 -4.82 7.26 3.49
C SER A 58 -5.67 7.67 4.72
N GLU A 59 -6.05 8.94 4.78
CA GLU A 59 -6.88 9.45 5.89
C GLU A 59 -8.20 8.68 6.04
N ILE A 60 -8.82 8.30 4.92
CA ILE A 60 -10.06 7.51 4.92
C ILE A 60 -9.82 6.13 5.54
N MET A 61 -8.77 5.45 5.13
CA MET A 61 -8.43 4.13 5.66
C MET A 61 -7.92 4.18 7.09
N LEU A 62 -7.28 5.25 7.52
CA LEU A 62 -6.94 5.45 8.93
C LEU A 62 -8.19 5.51 9.81
N THR A 63 -9.26 6.11 9.33
CA THR A 63 -10.54 6.13 10.05
C THR A 63 -11.11 4.72 10.22
N GLU A 64 -11.03 3.89 9.17
CA GLU A 64 -11.42 2.48 9.24
C GLU A 64 -10.51 1.67 10.20
N HIS A 65 -9.20 1.86 10.12
CA HIS A 65 -8.26 1.26 11.07
C HIS A 65 -8.55 1.66 12.52
N GLY A 66 -8.95 2.92 12.73
CA GLY A 66 -9.36 3.41 14.04
C GLY A 66 -10.65 2.76 14.52
N ARG A 67 -11.62 2.59 13.64
CA ARG A 67 -12.87 1.90 13.95
C ARG A 67 -12.62 0.46 14.38
N ASP A 68 -11.81 -0.28 13.65
CA ASP A 68 -11.46 -1.67 13.96
C ASP A 68 -10.75 -1.82 15.32
N ARG A 69 -9.99 -0.78 15.73
CA ARG A 69 -9.27 -0.74 17.00
C ARG A 69 -10.05 -0.07 18.13
N ASN A 70 -11.27 0.38 17.85
CA ASN A 70 -12.09 1.16 18.76
C ASN A 70 -11.38 2.42 19.28
N MET A 71 -10.70 3.11 18.37
CA MET A 71 -9.97 4.36 18.62
C MET A 71 -10.35 5.44 17.61
N PRO A 72 -11.49 6.11 17.77
CA PRO A 72 -11.88 7.19 16.87
C PRO A 72 -10.89 8.36 16.94
N ARG A 73 -10.81 9.13 15.84
CA ARG A 73 -10.03 10.36 15.79
C ARG A 73 -10.58 11.39 16.79
N LEU A 74 -9.71 12.07 17.50
CA LEU A 74 -10.08 13.12 18.43
C LEU A 74 -10.37 14.44 17.69
N GLU A 75 -11.13 15.32 18.32
CA GLU A 75 -11.36 16.67 17.81
C GLU A 75 -10.02 17.42 17.69
N ASN A 76 -9.81 18.07 16.56
CA ASN A 76 -8.59 18.83 16.25
C ASN A 76 -7.27 17.99 16.20
N GLU A 77 -7.36 16.67 16.19
CA GLU A 77 -6.18 15.81 16.01
C GLU A 77 -5.71 15.83 14.56
N SER A 78 -4.40 16.05 14.33
CA SER A 78 -3.84 15.95 12.98
C SER A 78 -3.86 14.50 12.48
N VAL A 79 -3.80 14.32 11.15
CA VAL A 79 -3.74 12.97 10.53
C VAL A 79 -2.51 12.22 11.01
N GLU A 80 -1.37 12.91 11.13
CA GLU A 80 -0.10 12.30 11.57
C GLU A 80 -0.13 11.90 13.05
N ASP A 81 -0.70 12.72 13.92
CA ASP A 81 -0.85 12.38 15.34
C ASP A 81 -1.78 11.18 15.51
N TYR A 82 -2.87 11.15 14.75
CA TYR A 82 -3.79 10.01 14.72
C TYR A 82 -3.10 8.74 14.24
N ARG A 83 -2.29 8.84 13.19
CA ARG A 83 -1.48 7.73 12.66
C ARG A 83 -0.53 7.16 13.72
N ILE A 84 0.21 8.04 14.39
CA ILE A 84 1.13 7.67 15.49
C ILE A 84 0.37 6.97 16.62
N ARG A 85 -0.77 7.53 17.02
CA ARG A 85 -1.60 6.97 18.10
C ARG A 85 -2.14 5.58 17.76
N LEU A 86 -2.57 5.36 16.51
CA LEU A 86 -3.02 4.05 16.02
C LEU A 86 -1.86 3.03 15.96
N ALA A 87 -0.69 3.44 15.50
CA ALA A 87 0.49 2.58 15.44
C ALA A 87 0.94 2.16 16.86
N MET A 88 0.90 3.07 17.81
CA MET A 88 1.26 2.79 19.20
C MET A 88 0.35 1.77 19.86
N LYS A 89 -0.92 1.74 19.52
CA LYS A 89 -1.85 0.79 20.15
C LYS A 89 -1.42 -0.67 19.92
N GLY A 90 -0.88 -0.99 18.74
CA GLY A 90 -0.33 -2.33 18.47
C GLY A 90 0.81 -2.67 19.42
N ILE A 91 1.77 -1.77 19.55
CA ILE A 91 2.95 -1.94 20.44
C ILE A 91 2.52 -2.06 21.91
N LEU A 92 1.56 -1.22 22.32
CA LEU A 92 1.04 -1.25 23.68
C LEU A 92 0.29 -2.53 24.00
N ALA A 93 -0.43 -3.11 23.02
CA ALA A 93 -1.14 -4.37 23.19
C ALA A 93 -0.18 -5.55 23.39
N GLU A 94 0.98 -5.54 22.71
CA GLU A 94 2.01 -6.57 22.87
C GLU A 94 2.74 -6.48 24.19
N GLN A 95 2.91 -5.29 24.73
CA GLN A 95 3.72 -5.02 25.93
C GLN A 95 2.90 -4.39 27.08
N ALA A 96 1.61 -4.60 27.07
CA ALA A 96 0.71 -3.96 28.04
C ALA A 96 1.15 -4.19 29.50
N GLY A 97 1.25 -3.09 30.24
CA GLY A 97 1.62 -3.13 31.66
C GLY A 97 3.12 -3.21 31.95
N THR A 98 3.98 -3.23 30.94
CA THR A 98 5.43 -3.22 31.16
C THR A 98 5.95 -1.77 31.31
N LYS A 99 7.06 -1.64 32.05
CA LYS A 99 7.78 -0.35 32.18
C LYS A 99 8.14 0.23 30.80
N ALA A 100 8.58 -0.64 29.86
CA ALA A 100 8.95 -0.24 28.51
C ALA A 100 7.80 0.39 27.74
N SER A 101 6.57 -0.15 27.88
CA SER A 101 5.39 0.43 27.20
C SER A 101 5.04 1.82 27.75
N ILE A 102 5.15 2.03 29.06
CA ILE A 102 4.91 3.31 29.70
C ILE A 102 5.95 4.35 29.28
N GLU A 103 7.22 3.98 29.27
CA GLU A 103 8.31 4.86 28.80
C GLU A 103 8.15 5.25 27.34
N LEU A 104 7.75 4.31 26.47
CA LEU A 104 7.49 4.57 25.07
C LEU A 104 6.33 5.55 24.87
N CYS A 105 5.24 5.39 25.60
CA CYS A 105 4.12 6.32 25.60
C CYS A 105 4.57 7.74 25.99
N LEU A 106 5.30 7.86 27.08
CA LEU A 106 5.79 9.16 27.57
C LEU A 106 6.70 9.84 26.56
N LYS A 107 7.61 9.10 25.93
CA LYS A 107 8.50 9.65 24.90
C LYS A 107 7.73 10.19 23.68
N VAL A 108 6.75 9.45 23.21
CA VAL A 108 5.98 9.86 22.03
C VAL A 108 5.11 11.06 22.32
N PHE A 109 4.44 11.09 23.49
CA PHE A 109 3.62 12.25 23.89
C PHE A 109 4.46 13.49 24.20
N SER A 110 5.66 13.34 24.74
CA SER A 110 6.56 14.48 24.95
C SER A 110 7.10 15.04 23.63
N ALA A 111 7.41 14.19 22.65
CA ALA A 111 7.87 14.63 21.33
C ALA A 111 6.76 15.31 20.50
N ALA A 112 5.49 14.91 20.67
CA ALA A 112 4.36 15.51 19.98
C ALA A 112 3.94 16.87 20.59
N GLY A 113 4.39 17.20 21.80
CA GLY A 113 4.11 18.47 22.49
C GLY A 113 5.14 19.59 22.24
N GLU A 114 6.21 19.31 21.52
CA GLU A 114 7.21 20.27 21.06
C GLU A 114 6.92 20.74 19.63
#